data_622e2075b32da2bf0931924db3dbb3a3
#
_entry.id   622e2075b32da2bf0931924db3dbb3a3
#
_cell.length_a   1.000
_cell.length_b   1.000
_cell.length_c   1.000
_cell.angle_alpha   90.00
_cell.angle_beta   90.00
_cell.angle_gamma   90.00
#
_symmetry.space_group_name_H-M   'P 1'
#
loop_
_entity.id
_entity.type
_entity.pdbx_description
1 polymer ?
#
loop_
_entity_poly.entity_id
_entity_poly.type
_entity_poly.pdbx_seq_one_letter_code
_entity_poly.pdbx_strand_id
1 'polypeptide(L)'
;MERKLAVSMFGQKRLSREGGIEIVAKELCTRMVQNGCTVTCYNRSGHHVSGAEYDNKTEYEGIRQKYVPTIEKKGLAAVSSSFFAAFYSAFGKYDVVHIHAEGPAFFAWLPKLFGKKVVVTIHGIDWQREKWKSGFGSKFIRQGEKNAVKYADEIIVLSKGVQDYFKNTYDRDTWFIPNGVNRPEIRKAELITQKFGLTENSYILFLGRLVPEKGIRYLIEAFKNVCTDKKLVIAGGSSDTDSFMKELQESAKEDDRIIFTGFVQGKMLDELYSNAYIYTLPSDLEGMLLSLLEAMSYGNCCLVSDIPECTEVVEDRALIFKKSDIEDLKEKIQDACDYPEKVMKLKQQAADFVCKKYNWDEVVRETMKLYRRKS
;
A
#
# COMPACT_ATOMS: atom_id res chain seq x y z
N MET A 1 -29.09 -23.43 9.31
CA MET A 1 -28.26 -22.23 8.98
C MET A 1 -26.81 -22.61 9.04
N GLU A 2 -26.06 -22.51 7.96
CA GLU A 2 -24.62 -22.68 8.02
C GLU A 2 -24.01 -21.68 8.98
N ARG A 3 -23.11 -22.13 9.83
CA ARG A 3 -22.41 -21.27 10.80
C ARG A 3 -21.57 -20.25 10.03
N LYS A 4 -21.83 -18.96 10.27
CA LYS A 4 -21.01 -17.88 9.70
C LYS A 4 -19.56 -18.01 10.14
N LEU A 5 -18.63 -17.89 9.18
CA LEU A 5 -17.20 -17.89 9.47
C LEU A 5 -16.82 -16.65 10.29
N ALA A 6 -16.18 -16.86 11.43
CA ALA A 6 -15.74 -15.79 12.32
C ALA A 6 -14.25 -15.51 12.13
N VAL A 7 -13.92 -14.30 11.68
CA VAL A 7 -12.57 -13.87 11.33
C VAL A 7 -12.09 -12.78 12.29
N SER A 8 -10.89 -12.95 12.81
CA SER A 8 -10.12 -11.90 13.50
C SER A 8 -9.04 -11.38 12.57
N MET A 9 -8.88 -10.06 12.49
CA MET A 9 -7.88 -9.40 11.63
C MET A 9 -7.08 -8.39 12.43
N PHE A 10 -5.74 -8.42 12.29
CA PHE A 10 -4.84 -7.45 12.89
C PHE A 10 -3.50 -7.30 12.12
N GLY A 11 -2.74 -6.28 12.48
CA GLY A 11 -1.47 -5.91 11.84
C GLY A 11 -1.51 -4.49 11.29
N GLN A 12 -2.68 -3.99 10.89
CA GLN A 12 -2.93 -2.58 10.60
C GLN A 12 -2.81 -1.74 11.88
N LYS A 13 -2.54 -0.44 11.72
CA LYS A 13 -2.59 0.49 12.85
C LYS A 13 -4.03 0.67 13.32
N ARG A 14 -4.89 1.04 12.39
CA ARG A 14 -6.32 1.25 12.60
C ARG A 14 -7.07 1.07 11.29
N LEU A 15 -8.34 0.65 11.33
CA LEU A 15 -9.16 0.64 10.12
C LEU A 15 -9.27 2.08 9.60
N SER A 16 -8.81 2.34 8.38
CA SER A 16 -8.78 3.66 7.74
C SER A 16 -8.35 3.56 6.27
N ARG A 17 -8.12 4.72 5.64
CA ARG A 17 -7.54 4.85 4.29
C ARG A 17 -6.16 5.50 4.29
N GLU A 18 -5.51 5.63 5.44
CA GLU A 18 -4.25 6.40 5.57
C GLU A 18 -2.99 5.62 5.20
N GLY A 19 -3.07 4.31 5.10
CA GLY A 19 -1.91 3.48 4.78
C GLY A 19 -2.31 2.27 3.96
N GLY A 20 -1.33 1.66 3.32
CA GLY A 20 -1.60 0.55 2.42
C GLY A 20 -2.19 -0.67 3.11
N ILE A 21 -1.64 -1.07 4.28
CA ILE A 21 -2.18 -2.21 5.06
C ILE A 21 -3.59 -1.88 5.57
N GLU A 22 -3.83 -0.64 5.96
CA GLU A 22 -5.11 -0.13 6.41
C GLU A 22 -6.18 -0.24 5.31
N ILE A 23 -5.83 0.18 4.08
CA ILE A 23 -6.70 0.05 2.89
C ILE A 23 -7.00 -1.43 2.61
N VAL A 24 -5.99 -2.29 2.59
CA VAL A 24 -6.16 -3.73 2.34
C VAL A 24 -7.06 -4.36 3.40
N ALA A 25 -6.81 -4.10 4.68
CA ALA A 25 -7.63 -4.63 5.77
C ALA A 25 -9.09 -4.16 5.66
N LYS A 26 -9.31 -2.87 5.33
CA LYS A 26 -10.65 -2.32 5.11
C LYS A 26 -11.36 -3.02 3.95
N GLU A 27 -10.74 -3.08 2.78
CA GLU A 27 -11.35 -3.65 1.57
C GLU A 27 -11.66 -5.15 1.75
N LEU A 28 -10.76 -5.90 2.39
CA LEU A 28 -10.99 -7.30 2.71
C LEU A 28 -12.16 -7.47 3.70
N CYS A 29 -12.12 -6.74 4.83
CA CYS A 29 -13.11 -6.89 5.90
C CYS A 29 -14.52 -6.51 5.45
N THR A 30 -14.68 -5.38 4.75
CA THR A 30 -15.98 -4.93 4.23
C THR A 30 -16.60 -6.01 3.33
N ARG A 31 -15.83 -6.54 2.38
CA ARG A 31 -16.35 -7.58 1.47
C ARG A 31 -16.57 -8.92 2.14
N MET A 32 -15.75 -9.29 3.13
CA MET A 32 -15.98 -10.50 3.92
C MET A 32 -17.31 -10.42 4.70
N VAL A 33 -17.63 -9.25 5.25
CA VAL A 33 -18.94 -9.02 5.91
C VAL A 33 -20.08 -9.17 4.89
N GLN A 34 -19.95 -8.56 3.72
CA GLN A 34 -20.93 -8.69 2.61
C GLN A 34 -21.10 -10.15 2.16
N ASN A 35 -20.03 -10.95 2.23
CA ASN A 35 -20.04 -12.38 1.95
C ASN A 35 -20.44 -13.26 3.16
N GLY A 36 -21.03 -12.66 4.19
CA GLY A 36 -21.65 -13.36 5.33
C GLY A 36 -20.68 -13.75 6.45
N CYS A 37 -19.44 -13.29 6.47
CA CYS A 37 -18.53 -13.49 7.59
C CYS A 37 -18.85 -12.55 8.76
N THR A 38 -18.50 -12.97 9.98
CA THR A 38 -18.40 -12.07 11.13
C THR A 38 -16.94 -11.66 11.28
N VAL A 39 -16.65 -10.36 11.09
CA VAL A 39 -15.28 -9.86 11.11
C VAL A 39 -15.02 -8.96 12.29
N THR A 40 -13.90 -9.16 12.98
CA THR A 40 -13.42 -8.28 14.04
C THR A 40 -12.02 -7.77 13.68
N CYS A 41 -11.85 -6.47 13.57
CA CYS A 41 -10.55 -5.81 13.44
C CYS A 41 -10.04 -5.36 14.80
N TYR A 42 -8.78 -5.71 15.11
CA TYR A 42 -8.08 -5.19 16.27
C TYR A 42 -7.22 -3.99 15.87
N ASN A 43 -7.53 -2.84 16.43
CA ASN A 43 -6.92 -1.55 16.17
C ASN A 43 -6.04 -1.11 17.34
N ARG A 44 -5.03 -0.28 17.10
CA ARG A 44 -4.22 0.34 18.16
C ARG A 44 -5.06 1.35 18.93
N SER A 45 -5.01 1.32 20.27
CA SER A 45 -5.50 2.44 21.08
C SER A 45 -4.56 3.64 20.94
N GLY A 46 -5.06 4.87 21.11
CA GLY A 46 -4.24 6.09 21.05
C GLY A 46 -3.88 6.59 19.64
N HIS A 47 -3.81 5.72 18.64
CA HIS A 47 -3.56 6.14 17.26
C HIS A 47 -4.85 6.66 16.61
N HIS A 48 -4.94 7.96 16.40
CA HIS A 48 -6.06 8.58 15.71
C HIS A 48 -5.84 8.59 14.18
N VAL A 49 -6.94 8.48 13.45
CA VAL A 49 -6.97 8.50 11.98
C VAL A 49 -7.97 9.54 11.49
N SER A 50 -7.76 10.03 10.28
CA SER A 50 -8.72 10.93 9.65
C SER A 50 -9.97 10.16 9.21
N GLY A 51 -11.10 10.84 9.29
CA GLY A 51 -12.40 10.26 8.94
C GLY A 51 -13.19 9.84 10.18
N ALA A 52 -14.23 10.61 10.49
CA ALA A 52 -15.11 10.34 11.65
C ALA A 52 -15.84 8.99 11.53
N GLU A 53 -15.92 8.43 10.34
CA GLU A 53 -16.53 7.14 10.06
C GLU A 53 -15.72 5.96 10.62
N TYR A 54 -14.41 6.13 10.82
CA TYR A 54 -13.52 5.09 11.35
C TYR A 54 -13.14 5.32 12.80
N ASP A 55 -12.82 6.57 13.14
CA ASP A 55 -12.15 6.88 14.40
C ASP A 55 -13.10 6.74 15.58
N ASN A 56 -12.61 6.09 16.64
CA ASN A 56 -13.36 5.83 17.88
C ASN A 56 -14.72 5.12 17.70
N LYS A 57 -14.95 4.43 16.59
CA LYS A 57 -16.14 3.63 16.35
C LYS A 57 -15.92 2.18 16.79
N THR A 58 -16.94 1.56 17.35
CA THR A 58 -16.95 0.13 17.68
C THR A 58 -17.36 -0.74 16.49
N GLU A 59 -17.94 -0.11 15.48
CA GLU A 59 -18.39 -0.78 14.25
C GLU A 59 -18.24 0.16 13.03
N TYR A 60 -17.91 -0.43 11.89
CA TYR A 60 -17.89 0.22 10.59
C TYR A 60 -18.32 -0.80 9.52
N GLU A 61 -19.37 -0.54 8.75
CA GLU A 61 -19.88 -1.43 7.68
C GLU A 61 -20.04 -2.90 8.13
N GLY A 62 -20.52 -3.15 9.36
CA GLY A 62 -20.66 -4.49 9.94
C GLY A 62 -19.35 -5.11 10.47
N ILE A 63 -18.22 -4.42 10.31
CA ILE A 63 -16.94 -4.82 10.88
C ILE A 63 -16.89 -4.38 12.35
N ARG A 64 -16.71 -5.31 13.27
CA ARG A 64 -16.49 -4.97 14.68
C ARG A 64 -15.07 -4.43 14.85
N GLN A 65 -14.95 -3.24 15.44
CA GLN A 65 -13.65 -2.64 15.77
C GLN A 65 -13.38 -2.78 17.26
N LYS A 66 -12.25 -3.39 17.61
CA LYS A 66 -11.77 -3.49 19.00
C LYS A 66 -10.42 -2.83 19.13
N TYR A 67 -10.24 -2.04 20.17
CA TYR A 67 -9.00 -1.34 20.45
C TYR A 67 -8.18 -2.12 21.46
N VAL A 68 -6.91 -2.34 21.13
CA VAL A 68 -5.97 -3.08 21.99
C VAL A 68 -5.01 -2.14 22.69
N PRO A 69 -4.56 -2.45 23.92
CA PRO A 69 -3.56 -1.67 24.62
C PRO A 69 -2.31 -1.47 23.74
N THR A 70 -1.86 -0.22 23.65
CA THR A 70 -0.73 0.17 22.77
C THR A 70 0.22 1.07 23.57
N ILE A 71 1.51 0.73 23.60
CA ILE A 71 2.55 1.56 24.19
C ILE A 71 3.02 2.55 23.15
N GLU A 72 2.61 3.80 23.26
CA GLU A 72 2.87 4.91 22.33
C GLU A 72 4.35 5.33 22.29
N LYS A 73 5.28 4.38 22.06
CA LYS A 73 6.72 4.64 21.88
C LYS A 73 7.18 4.04 20.56
N LYS A 74 8.14 4.71 19.89
CA LYS A 74 8.72 4.27 18.62
C LYS A 74 9.18 2.80 18.74
N GLY A 75 8.69 1.94 17.84
CA GLY A 75 8.97 0.51 17.82
C GLY A 75 8.08 -0.33 18.75
N LEU A 76 7.69 0.16 19.93
CA LEU A 76 6.89 -0.60 20.90
C LEU A 76 5.39 -0.61 20.56
N ALA A 77 4.88 0.41 19.89
CA ALA A 77 3.47 0.49 19.53
C ALA A 77 3.02 -0.69 18.65
N ALA A 78 3.84 -1.06 17.65
CA ALA A 78 3.56 -2.22 16.81
C ALA A 78 3.65 -3.54 17.57
N VAL A 79 4.66 -3.69 18.44
CA VAL A 79 4.89 -4.92 19.22
C VAL A 79 3.76 -5.15 20.22
N SER A 80 3.46 -4.14 21.06
CA SER A 80 2.44 -4.26 22.11
C SER A 80 1.04 -4.48 21.53
N SER A 81 0.65 -3.69 20.52
CA SER A 81 -0.65 -3.87 19.88
C SER A 81 -0.80 -5.25 19.23
N SER A 82 0.24 -5.75 18.56
CA SER A 82 0.21 -7.08 17.93
C SER A 82 0.15 -8.21 18.95
N PHE A 83 0.85 -8.07 20.08
CA PHE A 83 0.76 -9.04 21.18
C PHE A 83 -0.65 -9.14 21.73
N PHE A 84 -1.27 -8.00 22.12
CA PHE A 84 -2.62 -8.02 22.65
C PHE A 84 -3.67 -8.45 21.63
N ALA A 85 -3.51 -8.07 20.35
CA ALA A 85 -4.39 -8.55 19.29
C ALA A 85 -4.31 -10.06 19.09
N ALA A 86 -3.10 -10.63 19.09
CA ALA A 86 -2.88 -12.07 19.02
C ALA A 86 -3.46 -12.80 20.25
N PHE A 87 -3.27 -12.24 21.45
CA PHE A 87 -3.82 -12.77 22.68
C PHE A 87 -5.35 -12.82 22.63
N TYR A 88 -6.02 -11.69 22.35
CA TYR A 88 -7.47 -11.67 22.24
C TYR A 88 -8.01 -12.53 21.10
N SER A 89 -7.26 -12.68 20.02
CA SER A 89 -7.62 -13.57 18.92
C SER A 89 -7.52 -15.03 19.30
N ALA A 90 -6.51 -15.42 20.08
CA ALA A 90 -6.31 -16.79 20.56
C ALA A 90 -7.47 -17.27 21.44
N PHE A 91 -7.91 -16.43 22.38
CA PHE A 91 -8.99 -16.77 23.34
C PHE A 91 -10.38 -16.41 22.82
N GLY A 92 -10.48 -15.66 21.73
CA GLY A 92 -11.76 -15.28 21.13
C GLY A 92 -12.45 -16.43 20.38
N LYS A 93 -13.74 -16.26 20.11
CA LYS A 93 -14.54 -17.22 19.33
C LYS A 93 -14.35 -16.95 17.82
N TYR A 94 -13.13 -17.16 17.31
CA TYR A 94 -12.78 -17.02 15.90
C TYR A 94 -12.42 -18.37 15.29
N ASP A 95 -12.77 -18.56 14.03
CA ASP A 95 -12.37 -19.71 13.22
C ASP A 95 -11.02 -19.46 12.58
N VAL A 96 -10.79 -18.20 12.12
CA VAL A 96 -9.59 -17.76 11.42
C VAL A 96 -9.01 -16.52 12.09
N VAL A 97 -7.70 -16.48 12.18
CA VAL A 97 -6.91 -15.29 12.57
C VAL A 97 -6.03 -14.89 11.40
N HIS A 98 -6.36 -13.75 10.79
CA HIS A 98 -5.59 -13.20 9.67
C HIS A 98 -4.69 -12.08 10.15
N ILE A 99 -3.40 -12.23 9.93
CA ILE A 99 -2.34 -11.34 10.40
C ILE A 99 -1.71 -10.64 9.19
N HIS A 100 -1.58 -9.33 9.25
CA HIS A 100 -0.93 -8.55 8.20
C HIS A 100 0.48 -8.14 8.62
N ALA A 101 1.44 -8.37 7.73
CA ALA A 101 2.86 -8.05 7.80
C ALA A 101 3.70 -8.95 8.74
N GLU A 102 5.01 -8.97 8.48
CA GLU A 102 6.00 -9.81 9.17
C GLU A 102 6.12 -9.48 10.67
N GLY A 103 6.13 -8.19 11.03
CA GLY A 103 6.26 -7.77 12.43
C GLY A 103 5.15 -8.35 13.32
N PRO A 104 3.86 -8.12 13.02
CA PRO A 104 2.74 -8.74 13.74
C PRO A 104 2.75 -10.27 13.72
N ALA A 105 3.24 -10.89 12.65
CA ALA A 105 3.37 -12.34 12.53
C ALA A 105 4.36 -12.96 13.52
N PHE A 106 5.18 -12.15 14.20
CA PHE A 106 5.97 -12.61 15.36
C PHE A 106 5.11 -13.37 16.38
N PHE A 107 3.86 -12.97 16.55
CA PHE A 107 2.92 -13.58 17.50
C PHE A 107 1.99 -14.64 16.87
N ALA A 108 2.24 -15.10 15.65
CA ALA A 108 1.41 -16.09 14.95
C ALA A 108 1.29 -17.43 15.70
N TRP A 109 2.31 -17.79 16.49
CA TRP A 109 2.35 -18.99 17.32
C TRP A 109 1.23 -19.02 18.37
N LEU A 110 0.81 -17.86 18.89
CA LEU A 110 -0.14 -17.78 19.98
C LEU A 110 -1.56 -18.24 19.55
N PRO A 111 -2.22 -17.66 18.55
CA PRO A 111 -3.49 -18.19 18.07
C PRO A 111 -3.37 -19.63 17.53
N LYS A 112 -2.24 -20.01 16.93
CA LYS A 112 -2.00 -21.37 16.48
C LYS A 112 -2.02 -22.40 17.62
N LEU A 113 -1.39 -22.06 18.75
CA LEU A 113 -1.37 -22.91 19.95
C LEU A 113 -2.80 -23.18 20.50
N PHE A 114 -3.72 -22.23 20.31
CA PHE A 114 -5.13 -22.37 20.70
C PHE A 114 -6.03 -22.92 19.59
N GLY A 115 -5.45 -23.58 18.60
CA GLY A 115 -6.17 -24.31 17.54
C GLY A 115 -6.87 -23.41 16.51
N LYS A 116 -6.47 -22.12 16.41
CA LYS A 116 -7.01 -21.23 15.38
C LYS A 116 -6.33 -21.51 14.04
N LYS A 117 -7.09 -21.37 12.96
CA LYS A 117 -6.48 -21.30 11.62
C LYS A 117 -5.79 -19.95 11.47
N VAL A 118 -4.49 -19.96 11.22
CA VAL A 118 -3.68 -18.75 11.08
C VAL A 118 -3.34 -18.50 9.63
N VAL A 119 -3.72 -17.34 9.11
CA VAL A 119 -3.36 -16.87 7.78
C VAL A 119 -2.51 -15.62 7.93
N VAL A 120 -1.43 -15.51 7.18
CA VAL A 120 -0.53 -14.35 7.22
C VAL A 120 -0.41 -13.75 5.83
N THR A 121 -0.65 -12.45 5.68
CA THR A 121 -0.35 -11.71 4.45
C THR A 121 0.96 -10.93 4.61
N ILE A 122 1.92 -11.24 3.75
CA ILE A 122 3.22 -10.55 3.65
C ILE A 122 3.09 -9.44 2.60
N HIS A 123 3.23 -8.19 3.04
CA HIS A 123 3.08 -7.00 2.20
C HIS A 123 4.37 -6.54 1.51
N GLY A 124 5.40 -7.34 1.55
CA GLY A 124 6.74 -7.08 1.06
C GLY A 124 7.74 -7.51 2.12
N ILE A 125 9.01 -7.56 1.77
CA ILE A 125 10.08 -7.96 2.70
C ILE A 125 10.53 -6.72 3.47
N ASP A 126 9.89 -6.47 4.62
CA ASP A 126 10.06 -5.22 5.37
C ASP A 126 11.50 -4.98 5.89
N TRP A 127 12.24 -6.04 6.22
CA TRP A 127 13.61 -5.88 6.71
C TRP A 127 14.61 -5.44 5.63
N GLN A 128 14.26 -5.49 4.33
CA GLN A 128 15.05 -4.93 3.23
C GLN A 128 14.93 -3.42 3.12
N ARG A 129 13.90 -2.83 3.70
CA ARG A 129 13.71 -1.38 3.69
C ARG A 129 14.77 -0.69 4.53
N GLU A 130 15.23 0.48 4.10
CA GLU A 130 16.31 1.23 4.74
C GLU A 130 16.10 1.42 6.26
N LYS A 131 14.87 1.74 6.64
CA LYS A 131 14.45 1.88 8.05
C LYS A 131 14.75 0.65 8.92
N TRP A 132 14.76 -0.56 8.35
CA TRP A 132 14.85 -1.82 9.07
C TRP A 132 16.11 -2.62 8.73
N LYS A 133 17.11 -2.03 8.06
CA LYS A 133 18.36 -2.72 7.68
C LYS A 133 19.17 -3.19 8.88
N SER A 134 19.02 -2.57 10.06
CA SER A 134 19.81 -2.90 11.24
C SER A 134 19.02 -2.71 12.54
N GLY A 135 19.56 -3.26 13.64
CA GLY A 135 19.05 -3.08 14.99
C GLY A 135 18.00 -4.10 15.43
N PHE A 136 17.39 -3.84 16.59
CA PHE A 136 16.41 -4.74 17.22
C PHE A 136 15.17 -4.93 16.34
N GLY A 137 14.70 -3.86 15.68
CA GLY A 137 13.54 -3.92 14.80
C GLY A 137 13.72 -4.89 13.64
N SER A 138 14.90 -4.90 13.00
CA SER A 138 15.22 -5.86 11.93
C SER A 138 15.16 -7.32 12.42
N LYS A 139 15.75 -7.59 13.59
CA LYS A 139 15.71 -8.94 14.18
C LYS A 139 14.29 -9.38 14.51
N PHE A 140 13.47 -8.46 15.04
CA PHE A 140 12.08 -8.72 15.36
C PHE A 140 11.26 -9.06 14.11
N ILE A 141 11.41 -8.28 13.03
CA ILE A 141 10.71 -8.51 11.75
C ILE A 141 11.14 -9.84 11.14
N ARG A 142 12.45 -10.13 11.06
CA ARG A 142 12.97 -11.42 10.57
C ARG A 142 12.48 -12.61 11.38
N GLN A 143 12.37 -12.46 12.70
CA GLN A 143 11.78 -13.51 13.53
C GLN A 143 10.29 -13.67 13.28
N GLY A 144 9.57 -12.57 13.00
CA GLY A 144 8.17 -12.61 12.60
C GLY A 144 7.96 -13.36 11.27
N GLU A 145 8.83 -13.13 10.29
CA GLU A 145 8.86 -13.88 9.02
C GLU A 145 9.05 -15.39 9.27
N LYS A 146 10.05 -15.77 10.08
CA LYS A 146 10.26 -17.20 10.45
C LYS A 146 9.07 -17.78 11.21
N ASN A 147 8.41 -17.00 12.05
CA ASN A 147 7.21 -17.44 12.77
C ASN A 147 6.02 -17.58 11.82
N ALA A 148 5.87 -16.72 10.81
CA ALA A 148 4.90 -16.91 9.75
C ALA A 148 5.13 -18.25 9.02
N VAL A 149 6.36 -18.53 8.59
CA VAL A 149 6.74 -19.80 7.95
C VAL A 149 6.38 -21.00 8.81
N LYS A 150 6.65 -20.94 10.12
CA LYS A 150 6.49 -22.07 11.04
C LYS A 150 5.05 -22.29 11.50
N TYR A 151 4.29 -21.24 11.73
CA TYR A 151 3.02 -21.31 12.45
C TYR A 151 1.79 -20.93 11.61
N ALA A 152 1.95 -20.24 10.48
CA ALA A 152 0.82 -19.99 9.61
C ALA A 152 0.39 -21.25 8.86
N ASP A 153 -0.92 -21.49 8.79
CA ASP A 153 -1.50 -22.51 7.92
C ASP A 153 -1.32 -22.12 6.46
N GLU A 154 -1.62 -20.86 6.15
CA GLU A 154 -1.50 -20.30 4.81
C GLU A 154 -0.74 -18.97 4.85
N ILE A 155 0.10 -18.73 3.87
CA ILE A 155 0.82 -17.47 3.67
C ILE A 155 0.40 -16.87 2.34
N ILE A 156 -0.06 -15.63 2.36
CA ILE A 156 -0.40 -14.84 1.17
C ILE A 156 0.75 -13.87 0.90
N VAL A 157 1.17 -13.76 -0.35
CA VAL A 157 2.18 -12.81 -0.82
C VAL A 157 1.62 -11.99 -1.98
N LEU A 158 2.12 -10.77 -2.16
CA LEU A 158 1.55 -9.79 -3.09
C LEU A 158 2.35 -9.65 -4.40
N SER A 159 3.51 -10.29 -4.51
CA SER A 159 4.31 -10.33 -5.74
C SER A 159 4.93 -11.73 -5.93
N LYS A 160 5.24 -12.05 -7.18
CA LYS A 160 5.93 -13.30 -7.51
C LYS A 160 7.35 -13.34 -6.94
N GLY A 161 8.04 -12.19 -6.93
CA GLY A 161 9.37 -12.10 -6.33
C GLY A 161 9.37 -12.49 -4.84
N VAL A 162 8.35 -12.09 -4.07
CA VAL A 162 8.20 -12.52 -2.67
C VAL A 162 7.82 -14.01 -2.59
N GLN A 163 7.01 -14.53 -3.52
CA GLN A 163 6.69 -15.96 -3.59
C GLN A 163 7.95 -16.81 -3.80
N ASP A 164 8.77 -16.44 -4.76
CA ASP A 164 10.04 -17.11 -5.06
C ASP A 164 11.02 -17.01 -3.89
N TYR A 165 11.06 -15.87 -3.21
CA TYR A 165 11.87 -15.67 -2.01
C TYR A 165 11.49 -16.67 -0.90
N PHE A 166 10.20 -16.83 -0.58
CA PHE A 166 9.75 -17.80 0.44
C PHE A 166 10.04 -19.24 0.03
N LYS A 167 9.87 -19.57 -1.25
CA LYS A 167 10.20 -20.90 -1.77
C LYS A 167 11.69 -21.19 -1.68
N ASN A 168 12.53 -20.28 -2.14
CA ASN A 168 13.98 -20.47 -2.19
C ASN A 168 14.64 -20.41 -0.81
N THR A 169 14.13 -19.56 0.11
CA THR A 169 14.75 -19.33 1.43
C THR A 169 14.28 -20.35 2.47
N TYR A 170 13.02 -20.76 2.42
CA TYR A 170 12.38 -21.56 3.46
C TYR A 170 11.77 -22.87 2.96
N ASP A 171 11.84 -23.15 1.65
CA ASP A 171 11.08 -24.22 0.97
C ASP A 171 9.58 -24.19 1.34
N ARG A 172 9.04 -22.97 1.53
CA ARG A 172 7.66 -22.72 1.92
C ARG A 172 6.84 -22.26 0.73
N ASP A 173 5.82 -23.03 0.37
CA ASP A 173 4.83 -22.62 -0.63
C ASP A 173 3.93 -21.51 -0.06
N THR A 174 3.63 -20.53 -0.91
CA THR A 174 2.80 -19.37 -0.57
C THR A 174 1.78 -19.11 -1.68
N TRP A 175 0.73 -18.35 -1.36
CA TRP A 175 -0.33 -17.99 -2.28
C TRP A 175 -0.09 -16.59 -2.82
N PHE A 176 0.10 -16.48 -4.13
CA PHE A 176 0.15 -15.18 -4.78
C PHE A 176 -1.27 -14.67 -4.97
N ILE A 177 -1.67 -13.71 -4.14
CA ILE A 177 -2.95 -12.99 -4.21
C ILE A 177 -2.63 -11.49 -4.16
N PRO A 178 -2.56 -10.81 -5.30
CA PRO A 178 -2.21 -9.38 -5.35
C PRO A 178 -3.29 -8.51 -4.70
N ASN A 179 -2.97 -7.24 -4.44
CA ASN A 179 -3.98 -6.29 -4.04
C ASN A 179 -4.99 -6.02 -5.15
N GLY A 180 -6.18 -5.62 -4.76
CA GLY A 180 -7.20 -5.14 -5.69
C GLY A 180 -7.20 -3.62 -5.80
N VAL A 181 -8.02 -3.12 -6.72
CA VAL A 181 -8.34 -1.71 -6.86
C VAL A 181 -9.83 -1.56 -7.20
N ASN A 182 -10.42 -0.46 -6.76
CA ASN A 182 -11.78 -0.08 -7.13
C ASN A 182 -11.73 0.85 -8.35
N ARG A 183 -12.77 0.85 -9.17
CA ARG A 183 -12.95 1.89 -10.18
C ARG A 183 -13.40 3.17 -9.48
N PRO A 184 -12.62 4.25 -9.53
CA PRO A 184 -12.95 5.49 -8.84
C PRO A 184 -13.95 6.34 -9.62
N GLU A 185 -14.50 7.34 -8.94
CA GLU A 185 -15.20 8.44 -9.57
C GLU A 185 -14.18 9.49 -10.04
N ILE A 186 -14.24 9.84 -11.33
CA ILE A 186 -13.38 10.88 -11.92
C ILE A 186 -13.90 12.25 -11.49
N ARG A 187 -13.00 13.09 -10.97
CA ARG A 187 -13.36 14.43 -10.47
C ARG A 187 -12.68 15.54 -11.26
N LYS A 188 -13.41 16.63 -11.44
CA LYS A 188 -12.85 17.85 -12.02
C LYS A 188 -11.87 18.50 -11.03
N ALA A 189 -10.91 19.25 -11.58
CA ALA A 189 -9.97 20.04 -10.78
C ALA A 189 -10.68 21.27 -10.17
N GLU A 190 -10.95 21.23 -8.88
CA GLU A 190 -11.57 22.32 -8.13
C GLU A 190 -10.69 22.71 -6.94
N LEU A 191 -10.55 21.83 -5.95
CA LEU A 191 -9.74 22.07 -4.76
C LEU A 191 -8.25 22.22 -5.09
N ILE A 192 -7.73 21.41 -6.01
CA ILE A 192 -6.33 21.50 -6.44
C ILE A 192 -6.04 22.77 -7.23
N THR A 193 -7.06 23.30 -7.96
CA THR A 193 -6.94 24.59 -8.66
C THR A 193 -6.89 25.72 -7.65
N GLN A 194 -7.81 25.73 -6.69
CA GLN A 194 -7.88 26.77 -5.67
C GLN A 194 -6.61 26.83 -4.80
N LYS A 195 -6.06 25.67 -4.44
CA LYS A 195 -4.96 25.60 -3.48
C LYS A 195 -3.58 25.67 -4.12
N PHE A 196 -3.41 25.09 -5.31
CA PHE A 196 -2.11 24.88 -5.95
C PHE A 196 -2.02 25.44 -7.38
N GLY A 197 -3.12 26.00 -7.92
CA GLY A 197 -3.18 26.47 -9.31
C GLY A 197 -3.01 25.33 -10.34
N LEU A 198 -3.46 24.12 -9.99
CA LEU A 198 -3.35 22.94 -10.87
C LEU A 198 -4.64 22.77 -11.68
N THR A 199 -4.49 22.43 -12.95
CA THR A 199 -5.58 22.14 -13.87
C THR A 199 -5.38 20.78 -14.54
N GLU A 200 -6.37 20.30 -15.26
CA GLU A 200 -6.28 19.03 -15.99
C GLU A 200 -5.04 18.99 -16.89
N ASN A 201 -4.30 17.89 -16.83
CA ASN A 201 -3.08 17.63 -17.58
C ASN A 201 -1.93 18.66 -17.41
N SER A 202 -1.99 19.55 -16.40
CA SER A 202 -0.97 20.57 -16.17
C SER A 202 0.19 20.09 -15.28
N TYR A 203 0.20 18.83 -14.83
CA TYR A 203 1.22 18.36 -13.90
C TYR A 203 1.52 16.87 -14.01
N ILE A 204 2.73 16.53 -13.59
CA ILE A 204 3.25 15.18 -13.36
C ILE A 204 3.06 14.90 -11.87
N LEU A 205 2.45 13.78 -11.51
CA LEU A 205 2.11 13.42 -10.14
C LEU A 205 3.01 12.31 -9.61
N PHE A 206 3.64 12.54 -8.47
CA PHE A 206 4.10 11.52 -7.55
C PHE A 206 3.18 11.51 -6.33
N LEU A 207 2.73 10.32 -5.90
CA LEU A 207 1.94 10.18 -4.70
C LEU A 207 2.38 8.96 -3.89
N GLY A 208 2.77 9.20 -2.62
CA GLY A 208 3.21 8.15 -1.72
C GLY A 208 3.90 8.69 -0.47
N ARG A 209 4.40 7.76 0.36
CA ARG A 209 5.25 8.16 1.50
C ARG A 209 6.56 8.74 0.99
N LEU A 210 7.01 9.83 1.60
CA LEU A 210 8.29 10.43 1.27
C LEU A 210 9.42 9.71 2.03
N VAL A 211 9.92 8.64 1.41
CA VAL A 211 11.02 7.79 1.93
C VAL A 211 12.05 7.51 0.82
N PRO A 212 13.33 7.29 1.17
CA PRO A 212 14.42 7.17 0.19
C PRO A 212 14.16 6.14 -0.90
N GLU A 213 13.62 4.97 -0.55
CA GLU A 213 13.37 3.87 -1.48
C GLU A 213 12.30 4.17 -2.55
N LYS A 214 11.60 5.32 -2.44
CA LYS A 214 10.62 5.78 -3.45
C LYS A 214 11.23 6.59 -4.59
N GLY A 215 12.55 6.82 -4.58
CA GLY A 215 13.26 7.43 -5.69
C GLY A 215 12.93 8.90 -5.99
N ILE A 216 12.35 9.63 -5.01
CA ILE A 216 11.90 11.02 -5.21
C ILE A 216 13.07 11.95 -5.52
N ARG A 217 14.28 11.63 -5.00
CA ARG A 217 15.51 12.36 -5.35
C ARG A 217 15.78 12.32 -6.85
N TYR A 218 15.68 11.14 -7.46
CA TYR A 218 15.87 10.95 -8.90
C TYR A 218 14.86 11.75 -9.71
N LEU A 219 13.60 11.73 -9.24
CA LEU A 219 12.51 12.43 -9.91
C LEU A 219 12.72 13.95 -9.90
N ILE A 220 13.10 14.54 -8.77
CA ILE A 220 13.37 15.97 -8.65
C ILE A 220 14.54 16.34 -9.58
N GLU A 221 15.64 15.57 -9.54
CA GLU A 221 16.83 15.86 -10.32
C GLU A 221 16.59 15.70 -11.83
N ALA A 222 15.86 14.66 -12.23
CA ALA A 222 15.46 14.47 -13.62
C ALA A 222 14.56 15.61 -14.10
N PHE A 223 13.53 15.97 -13.30
CA PHE A 223 12.53 16.96 -13.68
C PHE A 223 13.11 18.38 -13.87
N LYS A 224 14.08 18.80 -13.06
CA LYS A 224 14.77 20.08 -13.23
C LYS A 224 15.34 20.29 -14.62
N ASN A 225 15.73 19.21 -15.28
CA ASN A 225 16.35 19.20 -16.60
C ASN A 225 15.34 18.92 -17.74
N VAL A 226 14.05 18.83 -17.44
CA VAL A 226 12.98 18.65 -18.43
C VAL A 226 12.49 20.02 -18.92
N CYS A 227 12.40 20.18 -20.24
CA CYS A 227 11.83 21.37 -20.87
C CYS A 227 10.31 21.18 -20.99
N THR A 228 9.56 21.77 -20.07
CA THR A 228 8.08 21.65 -20.03
C THR A 228 7.47 22.80 -19.23
N ASP A 229 6.23 23.15 -19.56
CA ASP A 229 5.38 24.05 -18.79
C ASP A 229 4.62 23.36 -17.63
N LYS A 230 4.68 22.04 -17.59
CA LYS A 230 4.02 21.24 -16.56
C LYS A 230 4.72 21.38 -15.21
N LYS A 231 3.93 21.19 -14.14
CA LYS A 231 4.44 21.18 -12.77
C LYS A 231 4.76 19.75 -12.34
N LEU A 232 5.70 19.58 -11.41
CA LEU A 232 5.89 18.33 -10.68
C LEU A 232 5.20 18.46 -9.33
N VAL A 233 4.22 17.60 -9.09
CA VAL A 233 3.47 17.56 -7.83
C VAL A 233 3.90 16.35 -7.02
N ILE A 234 4.48 16.60 -5.84
CA ILE A 234 4.92 15.59 -4.88
C ILE A 234 3.92 15.59 -3.73
N ALA A 235 3.02 14.60 -3.76
CA ALA A 235 1.98 14.44 -2.76
C ALA A 235 2.31 13.33 -1.76
N GLY A 236 2.27 13.67 -0.47
CA GLY A 236 2.54 12.73 0.62
C GLY A 236 3.23 13.37 1.81
N GLY A 237 3.35 12.60 2.87
CA GLY A 237 4.00 13.03 4.11
C GLY A 237 5.23 12.21 4.44
N SER A 238 6.07 12.73 5.34
CA SER A 238 7.17 11.97 5.94
C SER A 238 6.59 10.87 6.83
N SER A 239 7.22 9.71 6.86
CA SER A 239 6.75 8.61 7.70
C SER A 239 7.47 8.51 9.04
N ASP A 240 8.69 9.05 9.18
CA ASP A 240 9.54 8.78 10.33
C ASP A 240 10.49 9.91 10.76
N THR A 241 10.92 10.76 9.82
CA THR A 241 11.80 11.90 10.11
C THR A 241 11.53 13.04 9.13
N ASP A 242 11.45 14.26 9.64
CA ASP A 242 11.30 15.46 8.80
C ASP A 242 12.57 15.80 8.01
N SER A 243 13.70 15.12 8.30
CA SER A 243 15.00 15.39 7.67
C SER A 243 14.97 15.10 6.17
N PHE A 244 14.40 13.96 5.75
CA PHE A 244 14.32 13.60 4.34
C PHE A 244 13.39 14.54 3.57
N MET A 245 12.26 14.90 4.16
CA MET A 245 11.35 15.90 3.58
C MET A 245 12.06 17.25 3.38
N LYS A 246 12.80 17.73 4.38
CA LYS A 246 13.56 18.98 4.28
C LYS A 246 14.65 18.90 3.20
N GLU A 247 15.35 17.78 3.09
CA GLU A 247 16.32 17.54 2.03
C GLU A 247 15.68 17.67 0.63
N LEU A 248 14.52 17.01 0.42
CA LEU A 248 13.80 17.08 -0.84
C LEU A 248 13.33 18.51 -1.16
N GLN A 249 12.81 19.23 -0.16
CA GLN A 249 12.40 20.61 -0.33
C GLN A 249 13.56 21.55 -0.64
N GLU A 250 14.71 21.34 0.01
CA GLU A 250 15.92 22.12 -0.28
C GLU A 250 16.44 21.84 -1.68
N SER A 251 16.41 20.58 -2.13
CA SER A 251 16.83 20.22 -3.48
C SER A 251 15.92 20.81 -4.58
N ALA A 252 14.66 21.06 -4.26
CA ALA A 252 13.64 21.54 -5.20
C ALA A 252 13.47 23.07 -5.20
N LYS A 253 14.08 23.80 -4.25
CA LYS A 253 13.76 25.22 -3.97
C LYS A 253 14.03 26.18 -5.12
N GLU A 254 14.90 25.83 -6.06
CA GLU A 254 15.27 26.67 -7.21
C GLU A 254 14.37 26.47 -8.43
N ASP A 255 13.42 25.53 -8.37
CA ASP A 255 12.48 25.26 -9.44
C ASP A 255 11.03 25.41 -8.97
N ASP A 256 10.44 26.57 -9.26
CA ASP A 256 9.07 26.93 -8.85
C ASP A 256 7.99 26.01 -9.47
N ARG A 257 8.36 25.15 -10.42
CA ARG A 257 7.45 24.15 -11.01
C ARG A 257 7.24 22.97 -10.06
N ILE A 258 8.07 22.77 -9.00
CA ILE A 258 7.99 21.64 -8.09
C ILE A 258 7.13 22.02 -6.86
N ILE A 259 6.02 21.30 -6.67
CA ILE A 259 5.04 21.58 -5.61
C ILE A 259 4.96 20.42 -4.64
N PHE A 260 5.15 20.68 -3.36
CA PHE A 260 4.89 19.72 -2.28
C PHE A 260 3.51 20.00 -1.69
N THR A 261 2.58 19.07 -1.79
CA THR A 261 1.22 19.24 -1.26
C THR A 261 1.11 18.88 0.22
N GLY A 262 2.09 18.15 0.77
CA GLY A 262 1.94 17.45 2.04
C GLY A 262 1.00 16.24 1.91
N PHE A 263 0.55 15.70 3.04
CA PHE A 263 -0.40 14.61 3.07
C PHE A 263 -1.77 15.07 2.53
N VAL A 264 -2.33 14.30 1.61
CA VAL A 264 -3.63 14.56 0.97
C VAL A 264 -4.54 13.33 1.08
N GLN A 265 -5.85 13.58 1.16
CA GLN A 265 -6.87 12.52 1.24
C GLN A 265 -8.23 13.02 0.73
N GLY A 266 -9.19 12.10 0.59
CA GLY A 266 -10.56 12.40 0.17
C GLY A 266 -10.61 13.09 -1.19
N LYS A 267 -11.51 14.07 -1.35
CA LYS A 267 -11.76 14.75 -2.63
C LYS A 267 -10.48 15.32 -3.26
N MET A 268 -9.57 15.87 -2.47
CA MET A 268 -8.30 16.41 -3.00
C MET A 268 -7.39 15.34 -3.59
N LEU A 269 -7.33 14.16 -2.96
CA LEU A 269 -6.61 13.00 -3.48
C LEU A 269 -7.23 12.51 -4.80
N ASP A 270 -8.56 12.41 -4.83
CA ASP A 270 -9.30 11.99 -6.02
C ASP A 270 -9.08 12.97 -7.18
N GLU A 271 -9.08 14.29 -6.91
CA GLU A 271 -8.80 15.31 -7.91
C GLU A 271 -7.35 15.24 -8.43
N LEU A 272 -6.36 14.98 -7.55
CA LEU A 272 -4.95 14.84 -7.97
C LEU A 272 -4.76 13.65 -8.91
N TYR A 273 -5.37 12.52 -8.62
CA TYR A 273 -5.29 11.38 -9.55
C TYR A 273 -6.08 11.63 -10.84
N SER A 274 -7.27 12.23 -10.76
CA SER A 274 -8.16 12.41 -11.92
C SER A 274 -7.59 13.34 -12.99
N ASN A 275 -6.77 14.32 -12.60
CA ASN A 275 -6.35 15.40 -13.48
C ASN A 275 -4.84 15.41 -13.81
N ALA A 276 -4.09 14.40 -13.34
CA ALA A 276 -2.66 14.30 -13.65
C ALA A 276 -2.41 14.04 -15.14
N TYR A 277 -1.37 14.63 -15.67
CA TYR A 277 -0.87 14.32 -17.01
C TYR A 277 -0.29 12.92 -17.08
N ILE A 278 0.70 12.66 -16.24
CA ILE A 278 1.23 11.32 -15.98
C ILE A 278 1.37 11.12 -14.46
N TYR A 279 1.28 9.87 -14.03
CA TYR A 279 1.66 9.46 -12.68
C TYR A 279 3.04 8.82 -12.72
N THR A 280 3.94 9.17 -11.80
CA THR A 280 5.27 8.59 -11.76
C THR A 280 5.56 7.86 -10.46
N LEU A 281 6.18 6.67 -10.54
CA LEU A 281 6.60 5.84 -9.42
C LEU A 281 8.06 5.41 -9.64
N PRO A 282 9.05 6.26 -9.29
CA PRO A 282 10.46 6.01 -9.53
C PRO A 282 11.14 5.15 -8.45
N SER A 283 10.42 4.17 -7.92
CA SER A 283 10.82 3.41 -6.74
C SER A 283 11.96 2.43 -7.01
N ASP A 284 12.86 2.29 -6.05
CA ASP A 284 13.91 1.27 -6.03
C ASP A 284 13.44 -0.06 -5.46
N LEU A 285 12.43 -0.01 -4.58
CA LEU A 285 11.86 -1.17 -3.90
C LEU A 285 10.39 -0.94 -3.61
N GLU A 286 9.58 -1.93 -3.95
CA GLU A 286 8.15 -1.95 -3.66
C GLU A 286 7.74 -3.27 -3.02
N GLY A 287 6.66 -3.22 -2.26
CA GLY A 287 6.03 -4.44 -1.74
C GLY A 287 4.55 -4.46 -2.06
N MET A 288 3.93 -3.28 -2.02
CA MET A 288 2.49 -3.11 -2.15
C MET A 288 2.21 -1.90 -3.07
N LEU A 289 1.77 -2.16 -4.27
CA LEU A 289 1.67 -1.17 -5.35
C LEU A 289 0.31 -0.45 -5.40
N LEU A 290 -0.33 -0.21 -4.24
CA LEU A 290 -1.67 0.39 -4.22
C LEU A 290 -1.73 1.72 -4.95
N SER A 291 -0.75 2.61 -4.75
CA SER A 291 -0.76 3.91 -5.42
C SER A 291 -0.62 3.81 -6.94
N LEU A 292 0.08 2.79 -7.45
CA LEU A 292 0.15 2.52 -8.88
C LEU A 292 -1.17 1.96 -9.42
N LEU A 293 -1.75 1.00 -8.71
CA LEU A 293 -3.08 0.46 -9.04
C LEU A 293 -4.14 1.56 -9.04
N GLU A 294 -4.12 2.43 -8.02
CA GLU A 294 -5.00 3.59 -7.93
C GLU A 294 -4.76 4.55 -9.10
N ALA A 295 -3.52 4.95 -9.38
CA ALA A 295 -3.23 5.83 -10.50
C ALA A 295 -3.76 5.29 -11.83
N MET A 296 -3.51 4.00 -12.12
CA MET A 296 -4.04 3.35 -13.32
C MET A 296 -5.57 3.30 -13.32
N SER A 297 -6.22 3.10 -12.18
CA SER A 297 -7.69 3.04 -12.08
C SER A 297 -8.36 4.37 -12.38
N TYR A 298 -7.68 5.49 -12.12
CA TYR A 298 -8.10 6.83 -12.55
C TYR A 298 -7.81 7.12 -14.03
N GLY A 299 -7.26 6.16 -14.77
CA GLY A 299 -6.92 6.34 -16.18
C GLY A 299 -5.62 7.09 -16.42
N ASN A 300 -4.68 7.11 -15.46
CA ASN A 300 -3.39 7.75 -15.68
C ASN A 300 -2.47 6.91 -16.56
N CYS A 301 -1.73 7.58 -17.45
CA CYS A 301 -0.49 7.05 -17.98
C CYS A 301 0.53 7.03 -16.83
N CYS A 302 1.12 5.87 -16.57
CA CYS A 302 2.11 5.71 -15.53
C CYS A 302 3.52 5.66 -16.12
N LEU A 303 4.49 6.28 -15.42
CA LEU A 303 5.93 6.14 -15.67
C LEU A 303 6.55 5.48 -14.44
N VAL A 304 7.10 4.29 -14.60
CA VAL A 304 7.57 3.47 -13.47
C VAL A 304 9.00 2.98 -13.70
N SER A 305 9.72 2.69 -12.61
CA SER A 305 11.01 2.01 -12.70
C SER A 305 10.84 0.55 -13.17
N ASP A 306 11.87 -0.01 -13.78
CA ASP A 306 11.91 -1.37 -14.34
C ASP A 306 12.04 -2.49 -13.28
N ILE A 307 11.67 -2.20 -12.02
CA ILE A 307 11.64 -3.24 -10.98
C ILE A 307 10.51 -4.24 -11.26
N PRO A 308 10.72 -5.54 -10.95
CA PRO A 308 9.75 -6.59 -11.23
C PRO A 308 8.35 -6.30 -10.69
N GLU A 309 8.26 -5.73 -9.48
CA GLU A 309 6.99 -5.40 -8.85
C GLU A 309 6.17 -4.40 -9.68
N CYS A 310 6.82 -3.42 -10.31
CA CYS A 310 6.16 -2.44 -11.18
C CYS A 310 5.82 -3.06 -12.54
N THR A 311 6.77 -3.73 -13.17
CA THR A 311 6.60 -4.27 -14.53
C THR A 311 5.56 -5.38 -14.59
N GLU A 312 5.44 -6.22 -13.55
CA GLU A 312 4.37 -7.22 -13.41
C GLU A 312 2.96 -6.61 -13.37
N VAL A 313 2.84 -5.40 -12.80
CA VAL A 313 1.55 -4.72 -12.71
C VAL A 313 1.19 -4.07 -14.02
N VAL A 314 2.10 -3.30 -14.60
CA VAL A 314 1.79 -2.45 -15.76
C VAL A 314 1.85 -3.20 -17.08
N GLU A 315 2.60 -4.28 -17.17
CA GLU A 315 2.87 -5.02 -18.42
C GLU A 315 3.39 -4.07 -19.52
N ASP A 316 2.68 -3.98 -20.64
CA ASP A 316 2.98 -3.07 -21.78
C ASP A 316 2.17 -1.75 -21.74
N ARG A 317 1.53 -1.40 -20.60
CA ARG A 317 0.56 -0.29 -20.47
C ARG A 317 1.09 0.89 -19.68
N ALA A 318 2.40 1.03 -19.62
CA ALA A 318 3.06 2.16 -18.96
C ALA A 318 4.36 2.53 -19.68
N LEU A 319 4.88 3.68 -19.34
CA LEU A 319 6.24 4.07 -19.68
C LEU A 319 7.17 3.46 -18.61
N ILE A 320 8.30 2.91 -19.05
CA ILE A 320 9.26 2.26 -18.16
C ILE A 320 10.60 2.95 -18.32
N PHE A 321 11.26 3.24 -17.19
CA PHE A 321 12.63 3.75 -17.17
C PHE A 321 13.50 2.84 -16.32
N LYS A 322 14.80 2.87 -16.55
CA LYS A 322 15.79 2.07 -15.84
C LYS A 322 15.95 2.57 -14.40
N LYS A 323 15.78 1.67 -13.45
CA LYS A 323 15.87 1.93 -12.00
C LYS A 323 17.10 2.77 -11.66
N SER A 324 16.91 3.81 -10.84
CA SER A 324 17.95 4.72 -10.36
C SER A 324 18.71 5.50 -11.45
N ASP A 325 18.26 5.45 -12.70
CA ASP A 325 18.86 6.17 -13.83
C ASP A 325 18.15 7.51 -14.05
N ILE A 326 18.80 8.61 -13.65
CA ILE A 326 18.24 9.96 -13.71
C ILE A 326 18.10 10.43 -15.17
N GLU A 327 19.06 10.10 -16.04
CA GLU A 327 19.03 10.53 -17.43
C GLU A 327 17.93 9.79 -18.20
N ASP A 328 17.78 8.48 -18.03
CA ASP A 328 16.69 7.73 -18.65
C ASP A 328 15.31 8.22 -18.13
N LEU A 329 15.18 8.49 -16.82
CA LEU A 329 13.96 9.08 -16.25
C LEU A 329 13.64 10.44 -16.89
N LYS A 330 14.63 11.31 -17.01
CA LYS A 330 14.50 12.62 -17.66
C LYS A 330 14.05 12.47 -19.12
N GLU A 331 14.71 11.58 -19.89
CA GLU A 331 14.37 11.32 -21.29
C GLU A 331 12.92 10.82 -21.42
N LYS A 332 12.48 9.89 -20.57
CA LYS A 332 11.09 9.39 -20.59
C LYS A 332 10.06 10.47 -20.23
N ILE A 333 10.39 11.37 -19.30
CA ILE A 333 9.51 12.51 -18.98
C ILE A 333 9.47 13.49 -20.16
N GLN A 334 10.62 13.80 -20.77
CA GLN A 334 10.70 14.69 -21.95
C GLN A 334 9.90 14.11 -23.12
N ASP A 335 10.12 12.83 -23.44
CA ASP A 335 9.38 12.13 -24.50
C ASP A 335 7.87 12.16 -24.26
N ALA A 336 7.44 11.97 -22.99
CA ALA A 336 6.02 12.05 -22.66
C ALA A 336 5.45 13.46 -22.87
N CYS A 337 6.24 14.51 -22.65
CA CYS A 337 5.84 15.89 -22.91
C CYS A 337 5.82 16.23 -24.42
N ASP A 338 6.80 15.73 -25.16
CA ASP A 338 6.96 16.00 -26.58
C ASP A 338 5.99 15.21 -27.48
N TYR A 339 5.56 14.00 -26.99
CA TYR A 339 4.68 13.10 -27.73
C TYR A 339 3.40 12.76 -26.94
N PRO A 340 2.50 13.73 -26.71
CA PRO A 340 1.31 13.56 -25.87
C PRO A 340 0.34 12.49 -26.37
N GLU A 341 0.36 12.14 -27.66
CA GLU A 341 -0.47 11.08 -28.23
C GLU A 341 -0.13 9.70 -27.65
N LYS A 342 1.13 9.43 -27.30
CA LYS A 342 1.56 8.19 -26.62
C LYS A 342 0.96 8.12 -25.22
N VAL A 343 0.99 9.25 -24.48
CA VAL A 343 0.40 9.36 -23.14
C VAL A 343 -1.09 9.12 -23.22
N MET A 344 -1.79 9.77 -24.13
CA MET A 344 -3.25 9.62 -24.27
C MET A 344 -3.68 8.19 -24.61
N LYS A 345 -2.93 7.50 -25.46
CA LYS A 345 -3.18 6.09 -25.78
C LYS A 345 -3.08 5.20 -24.54
N LEU A 346 -2.07 5.40 -23.69
CA LEU A 346 -1.90 4.64 -22.45
C LEU A 346 -2.98 4.97 -21.43
N LYS A 347 -3.36 6.25 -21.29
CA LYS A 347 -4.47 6.69 -20.41
C LYS A 347 -5.78 5.97 -20.76
N GLN A 348 -6.12 5.84 -22.02
CA GLN A 348 -7.38 5.20 -22.47
C GLN A 348 -7.48 3.72 -22.06
N GLN A 349 -6.37 3.02 -21.90
CA GLN A 349 -6.35 1.59 -21.63
C GLN A 349 -6.18 1.26 -20.14
N ALA A 350 -5.64 2.19 -19.35
CA ALA A 350 -5.15 1.93 -18.00
C ALA A 350 -6.26 1.45 -17.05
N ALA A 351 -7.37 2.20 -16.98
CA ALA A 351 -8.45 1.92 -16.02
C ALA A 351 -9.15 0.58 -16.28
N ASP A 352 -9.49 0.28 -17.52
CA ASP A 352 -10.17 -0.98 -17.86
C ASP A 352 -9.27 -2.18 -17.62
N PHE A 353 -8.00 -2.06 -17.95
CA PHE A 353 -7.02 -3.12 -17.72
C PHE A 353 -6.86 -3.40 -16.22
N VAL A 354 -6.53 -2.39 -15.42
CA VAL A 354 -6.18 -2.59 -14.02
C VAL A 354 -7.39 -3.01 -13.19
N CYS A 355 -8.56 -2.41 -13.39
CA CYS A 355 -9.77 -2.75 -12.65
C CYS A 355 -10.31 -4.15 -12.99
N LYS A 356 -10.04 -4.66 -14.21
CA LYS A 356 -10.38 -6.03 -14.58
C LYS A 356 -9.40 -7.04 -13.97
N LYS A 357 -8.09 -6.75 -14.03
CA LYS A 357 -7.03 -7.68 -13.59
C LYS A 357 -6.90 -7.74 -12.06
N TYR A 358 -7.06 -6.60 -11.39
CA TYR A 358 -6.85 -6.43 -9.95
C TYR A 358 -8.17 -6.09 -9.23
N ASN A 359 -9.08 -7.04 -9.22
CA ASN A 359 -10.42 -6.87 -8.66
C ASN A 359 -10.47 -7.32 -7.19
N TRP A 360 -10.95 -6.46 -6.30
CA TRP A 360 -11.07 -6.79 -4.87
C TRP A 360 -11.98 -7.97 -4.57
N ASP A 361 -13.04 -8.18 -5.35
CA ASP A 361 -13.96 -9.30 -5.11
C ASP A 361 -13.26 -10.64 -5.39
N GLU A 362 -12.38 -10.66 -6.39
CA GLU A 362 -11.52 -11.81 -6.69
C GLU A 362 -10.51 -12.07 -5.56
N VAL A 363 -9.83 -11.01 -5.10
CA VAL A 363 -8.88 -11.06 -3.96
C VAL A 363 -9.56 -11.65 -2.72
N VAL A 364 -10.76 -11.18 -2.38
CA VAL A 364 -11.53 -11.67 -1.24
C VAL A 364 -11.97 -13.11 -1.45
N ARG A 365 -12.44 -13.46 -2.65
CA ARG A 365 -12.86 -14.83 -2.99
C ARG A 365 -11.69 -15.81 -2.81
N GLU A 366 -10.52 -15.52 -3.34
CA GLU A 366 -9.34 -16.36 -3.21
C GLU A 366 -8.88 -16.45 -1.74
N THR A 367 -8.86 -15.33 -1.03
CA THR A 367 -8.53 -15.32 0.41
C THR A 367 -9.51 -16.17 1.22
N MET A 368 -10.82 -16.09 0.95
CA MET A 368 -11.83 -16.88 1.65
C MET A 368 -11.76 -18.38 1.31
N LYS A 369 -11.27 -18.77 0.12
CA LYS A 369 -10.98 -20.18 -0.17
C LYS A 369 -9.92 -20.72 0.78
N LEU A 370 -8.86 -19.93 1.05
CA LEU A 370 -7.81 -20.35 1.99
C LEU A 370 -8.34 -20.49 3.42
N TYR A 371 -9.28 -19.65 3.84
CA TYR A 371 -9.89 -19.77 5.16
C TYR A 371 -10.68 -21.07 5.35
N ARG A 372 -11.29 -21.58 4.28
CA ARG A 372 -12.09 -22.81 4.29
C ARG A 372 -11.29 -24.08 4.01
N ARG A 373 -10.06 -23.94 3.57
CA ARG A 373 -9.17 -25.09 3.31
C ARG A 373 -8.89 -25.81 4.62
N LYS A 374 -9.01 -27.14 4.63
CA LYS A 374 -8.63 -27.95 5.81
C LYS A 374 -7.12 -27.91 5.97
N SER A 375 -6.66 -27.65 7.20
CA SER A 375 -5.24 -27.66 7.58
C SER A 375 -4.70 -29.08 7.56
#